data_df2831c613568dbf7f00b4f5673fce79
#
_entry.id   df2831c613568dbf7f00b4f5673fce79
#
_cell.length_a   1.000
_cell.length_b   1.000
_cell.length_c   1.000
_cell.angle_alpha   90.00
_cell.angle_beta   90.00
_cell.angle_gamma   90.00
#
_symmetry.space_group_name_H-M   'P 1'
#
loop_
_entity.id
_entity.type
_entity.pdbx_description
1 polymer ?
#
loop_
_entity_poly.entity_id
_entity_poly.type
_entity_poly.pdbx_seq_one_letter_code
_entity_poly.pdbx_strand_id
1 'polypeptide(L)'
;SEVKWEMLGKLAVRNTKRSIKDYLIYLITVTIAFSLIFAFNLVASSEEVIELSTGMDTFKYILAFVNVVIIFVICFLINYTTKFMFEKRSKELGTYMLLGIRKKEIARLLVIENVLLAICALVLAIPLGFIFSQFVSLVIVNLLGIPEVIFISINFVSIGLLAIYFLAIYVLVLLNLLRRIRKMTVHDFLYFDKQNEK
;
A
#
# COMPACT_ATOMS: atom_id res chain seq x y z
N SER A 1 -8.65 -4.40 -33.94
CA SER A 1 -8.05 -4.01 -32.63
C SER A 1 -9.10 -3.64 -31.60
N GLU A 2 -10.18 -2.96 -31.96
CA GLU A 2 -11.25 -2.53 -31.03
C GLU A 2 -12.01 -3.70 -30.40
N VAL A 3 -12.38 -4.70 -31.17
CA VAL A 3 -13.07 -5.92 -30.67
C VAL A 3 -12.23 -6.65 -29.62
N LYS A 4 -10.90 -6.62 -29.75
CA LYS A 4 -9.97 -7.22 -28.78
C LYS A 4 -9.99 -6.45 -27.43
N TRP A 5 -10.08 -5.12 -27.48
CA TRP A 5 -10.15 -4.28 -26.29
C TRP A 5 -11.51 -4.38 -25.58
N GLU A 6 -12.59 -4.47 -26.32
CA GLU A 6 -13.93 -4.67 -25.77
C GLU A 6 -14.11 -6.04 -25.11
N MET A 7 -13.55 -7.09 -25.71
CA MET A 7 -13.48 -8.42 -25.12
C MET A 7 -12.63 -8.45 -23.85
N LEU A 8 -11.47 -7.80 -23.85
CA LEU A 8 -10.60 -7.70 -22.68
C LEU A 8 -11.27 -6.93 -21.54
N GLY A 9 -12.00 -5.85 -21.86
CA GLY A 9 -12.78 -5.10 -20.88
C GLY A 9 -13.89 -5.94 -20.24
N LYS A 10 -14.67 -6.67 -21.05
CA LYS A 10 -15.73 -7.56 -20.56
C LYS A 10 -15.18 -8.74 -19.75
N LEU A 11 -14.03 -9.31 -20.15
CA LEU A 11 -13.36 -10.37 -19.40
C LEU A 11 -12.77 -9.84 -18.08
N ALA A 12 -12.18 -8.65 -18.08
CA ALA A 12 -11.68 -8.01 -16.86
C ALA A 12 -12.81 -7.81 -15.84
N VAL A 13 -13.94 -7.21 -16.25
CA VAL A 13 -15.10 -6.99 -15.36
C VAL A 13 -15.70 -8.31 -14.84
N ARG A 14 -15.77 -9.34 -15.67
CA ARG A 14 -16.33 -10.64 -15.27
C ARG A 14 -15.40 -11.41 -14.33
N ASN A 15 -14.08 -11.30 -14.51
CA ASN A 15 -13.08 -11.89 -13.62
C ASN A 15 -12.91 -11.11 -12.32
N THR A 16 -13.06 -9.78 -12.33
CA THR A 16 -13.06 -8.94 -11.13
C THR A 16 -14.06 -9.44 -10.09
N LYS A 17 -15.23 -9.90 -10.54
CA LYS A 17 -16.27 -10.44 -9.65
C LYS A 17 -15.87 -11.74 -8.94
N ARG A 18 -14.98 -12.54 -9.53
CA ARG A 18 -14.48 -13.81 -8.97
C ARG A 18 -13.30 -13.60 -8.02
N SER A 19 -12.51 -12.56 -8.23
CA SER A 19 -11.34 -12.20 -7.43
C SER A 19 -11.60 -11.08 -6.41
N ILE A 20 -12.86 -10.68 -6.18
CA ILE A 20 -13.22 -9.57 -5.28
C ILE A 20 -12.59 -9.74 -3.89
N LYS A 21 -12.54 -10.97 -3.35
CA LYS A 21 -11.94 -11.22 -2.03
C LYS A 21 -10.45 -10.87 -1.97
N ASP A 22 -9.69 -11.24 -3.01
CA ASP A 22 -8.25 -10.99 -3.05
C ASP A 22 -7.96 -9.49 -3.23
N TYR A 23 -8.78 -8.79 -4.01
CA TYR A 23 -8.72 -7.33 -4.15
C TYR A 23 -9.08 -6.60 -2.85
N LEU A 24 -10.10 -7.09 -2.14
CA LEU A 24 -10.49 -6.52 -0.84
C LEU A 24 -9.39 -6.70 0.20
N ILE A 25 -8.77 -7.87 0.28
CA ILE A 25 -7.64 -8.12 1.19
C ILE A 25 -6.51 -7.14 0.88
N TYR A 26 -6.14 -6.99 -0.39
CA TYR A 26 -5.13 -6.04 -0.82
C TYR A 26 -5.50 -4.60 -0.43
N LEU A 27 -6.71 -4.16 -0.79
CA LEU A 27 -7.20 -2.81 -0.52
C LEU A 27 -7.19 -2.50 0.99
N ILE A 28 -7.72 -3.40 1.81
CA ILE A 28 -7.77 -3.24 3.28
C ILE A 28 -6.34 -3.15 3.84
N THR A 29 -5.46 -4.06 3.45
CA THR A 29 -4.08 -4.09 3.94
C THR A 29 -3.34 -2.79 3.60
N VAL A 30 -3.44 -2.34 2.35
CA VAL A 30 -2.77 -1.10 1.89
C VAL A 30 -3.38 0.13 2.55
N THR A 31 -4.71 0.16 2.72
CA THR A 31 -5.41 1.25 3.41
C THR A 31 -4.96 1.37 4.86
N ILE A 32 -4.94 0.27 5.61
CA ILE A 32 -4.47 0.25 7.01
C ILE A 32 -3.00 0.69 7.07
N ALA A 33 -2.16 0.18 6.18
CA ALA A 33 -0.74 0.51 6.13
C ALA A 33 -0.51 2.02 5.95
N PHE A 34 -1.15 2.65 4.97
CA PHE A 34 -1.03 4.10 4.75
C PHE A 34 -1.73 4.92 5.83
N SER A 35 -2.81 4.44 6.41
CA SER A 35 -3.45 5.13 7.53
C SER A 35 -2.56 5.17 8.77
N LEU A 36 -1.77 4.13 9.04
CA LEU A 36 -0.79 4.12 10.13
C LEU A 36 0.38 5.08 9.85
N ILE A 37 0.91 5.11 8.62
CA ILE A 37 1.94 6.09 8.24
C ILE A 37 1.39 7.51 8.45
N PHE A 38 0.18 7.77 7.97
CA PHE A 38 -0.44 9.10 8.07
C PHE A 38 -0.69 9.49 9.52
N ALA A 39 -1.27 8.60 10.33
CA ALA A 39 -1.51 8.84 11.75
C ALA A 39 -0.24 9.20 12.49
N PHE A 40 0.83 8.42 12.26
CA PHE A 40 2.10 8.65 12.94
C PHE A 40 2.75 9.97 12.50
N ASN A 41 2.68 10.30 11.19
CA ASN A 41 3.19 11.58 10.70
C ASN A 41 2.38 12.77 11.19
N LEU A 42 1.06 12.66 11.32
CA LEU A 42 0.23 13.71 11.92
C LEU A 42 0.66 14.00 13.35
N VAL A 43 0.84 12.96 14.15
CA VAL A 43 1.28 13.10 15.55
C VAL A 43 2.70 13.68 15.63
N ALA A 44 3.62 13.16 14.84
CA ALA A 44 5.02 13.58 14.86
C ALA A 44 5.25 15.03 14.36
N SER A 45 4.34 15.56 13.55
CA SER A 45 4.39 16.92 13.01
C SER A 45 3.38 17.88 13.64
N SER A 46 2.68 17.48 14.70
CA SER A 46 1.81 18.40 15.44
C SER A 46 2.61 19.37 16.27
N GLU A 47 2.18 20.63 16.30
CA GLU A 47 2.85 21.71 17.06
C GLU A 47 2.87 21.36 18.55
N GLU A 48 1.81 20.80 19.08
CA GLU A 48 1.65 20.41 20.47
C GLU A 48 2.68 19.35 20.89
N VAL A 49 2.92 18.34 20.04
CA VAL A 49 3.91 17.30 20.32
C VAL A 49 5.33 17.85 20.18
N ILE A 50 5.55 18.78 19.22
CA ILE A 50 6.83 19.47 19.05
C ILE A 50 7.14 20.35 20.27
N GLU A 51 6.19 21.12 20.78
CA GLU A 51 6.34 21.95 21.97
C GLU A 51 6.65 21.12 23.21
N LEU A 52 5.91 20.02 23.43
CA LEU A 52 6.17 19.08 24.51
C LEU A 52 7.57 18.43 24.44
N SER A 53 8.07 18.28 23.21
CA SER A 53 9.42 17.73 22.97
C SER A 53 10.52 18.80 23.12
N THR A 54 10.18 20.10 23.29
CA THR A 54 11.14 21.17 23.52
C THR A 54 11.78 20.97 24.90
N GLY A 55 13.04 20.51 24.92
CA GLY A 55 13.76 20.11 26.12
C GLY A 55 13.98 18.60 26.26
N MET A 56 13.37 17.79 25.40
CA MET A 56 13.54 16.35 25.35
C MET A 56 14.08 15.90 23.98
N ASP A 57 15.33 16.22 23.66
CA ASP A 57 15.93 15.84 22.36
C ASP A 57 15.84 14.33 22.11
N THR A 58 15.95 13.52 23.18
CA THR A 58 15.81 12.06 23.13
C THR A 58 14.44 11.65 22.57
N PHE A 59 13.36 12.34 22.89
CA PHE A 59 12.02 12.03 22.42
C PHE A 59 11.88 12.24 20.89
N LYS A 60 12.47 13.28 20.36
CA LYS A 60 12.49 13.53 18.89
C LYS A 60 13.22 12.41 18.15
N TYR A 61 14.35 11.96 18.67
CA TYR A 61 15.09 10.85 18.05
C TYR A 61 14.30 9.54 18.11
N ILE A 62 13.59 9.27 19.20
CA ILE A 62 12.72 8.10 19.33
C ILE A 62 11.59 8.15 18.29
N LEU A 63 10.89 9.29 18.15
CA LEU A 63 9.84 9.46 17.16
C LEU A 63 10.35 9.26 15.73
N ALA A 64 11.50 9.84 15.40
CA ALA A 64 12.12 9.69 14.08
C ALA A 64 12.50 8.22 13.81
N PHE A 65 13.07 7.53 14.79
CA PHE A 65 13.43 6.12 14.67
C PHE A 65 12.21 5.23 14.46
N VAL A 66 11.15 5.43 15.25
CA VAL A 66 9.90 4.68 15.13
C VAL A 66 9.26 4.93 13.75
N ASN A 67 9.29 6.16 13.25
CA ASN A 67 8.78 6.47 11.91
C ASN A 67 9.52 5.70 10.82
N VAL A 68 10.85 5.65 10.87
CA VAL A 68 11.66 4.87 9.90
C VAL A 68 11.31 3.39 9.96
N VAL A 69 11.16 2.82 11.16
CA VAL A 69 10.78 1.41 11.35
C VAL A 69 9.38 1.14 10.75
N ILE A 70 8.42 2.01 11.01
CA ILE A 70 7.05 1.90 10.46
C ILE A 70 7.10 1.90 8.94
N ILE A 71 7.80 2.84 8.32
CA ILE A 71 7.92 2.94 6.86
C ILE A 71 8.56 1.67 6.27
N PHE A 72 9.61 1.16 6.91
CA PHE A 72 10.28 -0.07 6.47
C PHE A 72 9.34 -1.29 6.53
N VAL A 73 8.64 -1.50 7.64
CA VAL A 73 7.69 -2.60 7.82
C VAL A 73 6.55 -2.50 6.80
N ILE A 74 6.03 -1.30 6.58
CA ILE A 74 4.92 -1.08 5.64
C ILE A 74 5.38 -1.28 4.19
N CYS A 75 6.57 -0.84 3.83
CA CYS A 75 7.15 -1.11 2.51
C CYS A 75 7.24 -2.62 2.26
N PHE A 76 7.72 -3.38 3.24
CA PHE A 76 7.77 -4.84 3.17
C PHE A 76 6.37 -5.46 3.05
N LEU A 77 5.42 -5.01 3.86
CA LEU A 77 4.03 -5.50 3.87
C LEU A 77 3.34 -5.28 2.51
N ILE A 78 3.45 -4.08 1.94
CA ILE A 78 2.84 -3.74 0.64
C ILE A 78 3.49 -4.55 -0.47
N ASN A 79 4.82 -4.69 -0.45
CA ASN A 79 5.53 -5.51 -1.44
C ASN A 79 5.09 -6.98 -1.36
N TYR A 80 4.95 -7.52 -0.15
CA TYR A 80 4.47 -8.89 0.07
C TYR A 80 3.02 -9.07 -0.41
N THR A 81 2.12 -8.15 -0.06
CA THR A 81 0.70 -8.21 -0.44
C THR A 81 0.52 -8.08 -1.96
N THR A 82 1.31 -7.22 -2.62
CA THR A 82 1.32 -7.09 -4.07
C THR A 82 1.82 -8.39 -4.74
N LYS A 83 2.85 -9.00 -4.16
CA LYS A 83 3.34 -10.31 -4.59
C LYS A 83 2.25 -11.37 -4.49
N PHE A 84 1.59 -11.46 -3.33
CA PHE A 84 0.52 -12.41 -3.08
C PHE A 84 -0.65 -12.24 -4.06
N MET A 85 -1.10 -11.01 -4.28
CA MET A 85 -2.16 -10.72 -5.26
C MET A 85 -1.76 -11.15 -6.68
N PHE A 86 -0.51 -10.90 -7.08
CA PHE A 86 0.01 -11.33 -8.37
C PHE A 86 0.03 -12.86 -8.50
N GLU A 87 0.48 -13.58 -7.45
CA GLU A 87 0.54 -15.05 -7.43
C GLU A 87 -0.84 -15.68 -7.57
N LYS A 88 -1.84 -15.15 -6.88
CA LYS A 88 -3.23 -15.60 -7.00
C LYS A 88 -3.81 -15.49 -8.41
N ARG A 89 -3.35 -14.50 -9.17
CA ARG A 89 -3.81 -14.24 -10.54
C ARG A 89 -2.92 -14.83 -11.62
N SER A 90 -1.82 -15.47 -11.25
CA SER A 90 -0.83 -15.96 -12.22
C SER A 90 -1.43 -16.92 -13.26
N LYS A 91 -2.33 -17.82 -12.86
CA LYS A 91 -3.03 -18.74 -13.78
C LYS A 91 -3.89 -18.02 -14.83
N GLU A 92 -4.64 -16.99 -14.41
CA GLU A 92 -5.46 -16.18 -15.31
C GLU A 92 -4.56 -15.44 -16.32
N LEU A 93 -3.46 -14.88 -15.83
CA LEU A 93 -2.48 -14.18 -16.68
C LEU A 93 -1.79 -15.13 -17.65
N GLY A 94 -1.48 -16.35 -17.22
CA GLY A 94 -0.97 -17.41 -18.07
C GLY A 94 -1.93 -17.78 -19.21
N THR A 95 -3.22 -17.90 -18.90
CA THR A 95 -4.28 -18.15 -19.90
C THR A 95 -4.35 -17.00 -20.93
N TYR A 96 -4.23 -15.74 -20.49
CA TYR A 96 -4.17 -14.60 -21.42
C TYR A 96 -2.97 -14.67 -22.37
N MET A 97 -1.82 -15.14 -21.88
CA MET A 97 -0.64 -15.36 -22.72
C MET A 97 -0.86 -16.46 -23.76
N LEU A 98 -1.57 -17.54 -23.41
CA LEU A 98 -1.94 -18.60 -24.37
C LEU A 98 -2.91 -18.08 -25.44
N LEU A 99 -3.75 -17.10 -25.12
CA LEU A 99 -4.64 -16.41 -26.08
C LEU A 99 -3.88 -15.38 -26.94
N GLY A 100 -2.56 -15.28 -26.82
CA GLY A 100 -1.71 -14.42 -27.65
C GLY A 100 -1.52 -12.99 -27.14
N ILE A 101 -1.89 -12.69 -25.87
CA ILE A 101 -1.61 -11.41 -25.24
C ILE A 101 -0.13 -11.35 -24.89
N ARG A 102 0.53 -10.26 -25.27
CA ARG A 102 1.97 -10.09 -25.02
C ARG A 102 2.26 -9.81 -23.55
N LYS A 103 3.39 -10.29 -23.06
CA LYS A 103 3.88 -10.07 -21.69
C LYS A 103 3.88 -8.59 -21.26
N LYS A 104 4.21 -7.69 -22.21
CA LYS A 104 4.20 -6.24 -21.97
C LYS A 104 2.78 -5.69 -21.75
N GLU A 105 1.78 -6.25 -22.42
CA GLU A 105 0.38 -5.84 -22.27
C GLU A 105 -0.16 -6.28 -20.91
N ILE A 106 0.19 -7.49 -20.48
CA ILE A 106 -0.12 -8.01 -19.14
C ILE A 106 0.54 -7.14 -18.06
N ALA A 107 1.82 -6.80 -18.21
CA ALA A 107 2.54 -5.96 -17.28
C ALA A 107 1.86 -4.58 -17.13
N ARG A 108 1.47 -3.97 -18.26
CA ARG A 108 0.75 -2.69 -18.26
C ARG A 108 -0.61 -2.79 -17.54
N LEU A 109 -1.38 -3.84 -17.82
CA LEU A 109 -2.67 -4.09 -17.19
C LEU A 109 -2.50 -4.16 -15.65
N LEU A 110 -1.55 -4.95 -15.18
CA LEU A 110 -1.28 -5.13 -13.74
C LEU A 110 -0.81 -3.83 -13.07
N VAL A 111 0.02 -3.04 -13.74
CA VAL A 111 0.48 -1.75 -13.21
C VAL A 111 -0.69 -0.79 -13.06
N ILE A 112 -1.53 -0.64 -14.08
CA ILE A 112 -2.69 0.27 -14.05
C ILE A 112 -3.64 -0.16 -12.93
N GLU A 113 -3.95 -1.43 -12.83
CA GLU A 113 -4.84 -1.98 -11.82
C GLU A 113 -4.30 -1.76 -10.40
N ASN A 114 -3.00 -2.02 -10.20
CA ASN A 114 -2.34 -1.81 -8.91
C ASN A 114 -2.33 -0.34 -8.50
N VAL A 115 -2.06 0.57 -9.44
CA VAL A 115 -2.09 2.02 -9.20
C VAL A 115 -3.50 2.51 -8.85
N LEU A 116 -4.53 2.04 -9.55
CA LEU A 116 -5.92 2.41 -9.24
C LEU A 116 -6.32 1.96 -7.83
N LEU A 117 -6.01 0.73 -7.46
CA LEU A 117 -6.27 0.21 -6.11
C LEU A 117 -5.50 1.00 -5.05
N ALA A 118 -4.26 1.37 -5.36
CA ALA A 118 -3.42 2.16 -4.47
C ALA A 118 -3.98 3.56 -4.22
N ILE A 119 -4.47 4.23 -5.27
CA ILE A 119 -5.12 5.55 -5.14
C ILE A 119 -6.39 5.44 -4.31
N CYS A 120 -7.23 4.42 -4.54
CA CYS A 120 -8.41 4.16 -3.72
C CYS A 120 -8.03 3.94 -2.25
N ALA A 121 -6.99 3.15 -1.99
CA ALA A 121 -6.49 2.91 -0.64
C ALA A 121 -5.97 4.19 0.02
N LEU A 122 -5.27 5.05 -0.73
CA LEU A 122 -4.77 6.33 -0.23
C LEU A 122 -5.91 7.27 0.19
N VAL A 123 -6.97 7.37 -0.63
CA VAL A 123 -8.14 8.18 -0.31
C VAL A 123 -8.83 7.69 0.96
N LEU A 124 -8.95 6.37 1.14
CA LEU A 124 -9.53 5.77 2.35
C LEU A 124 -8.58 5.88 3.56
N ALA A 125 -7.27 5.92 3.33
CA ALA A 125 -6.28 6.01 4.39
C ALA A 125 -6.29 7.37 5.11
N ILE A 126 -6.66 8.45 4.45
CA ILE A 126 -6.69 9.79 5.05
C ILE A 126 -7.68 9.87 6.23
N PRO A 127 -8.99 9.57 6.07
CA PRO A 127 -9.92 9.62 7.19
C PRO A 127 -9.62 8.59 8.27
N LEU A 128 -9.21 7.38 7.91
CA LEU A 128 -8.83 6.35 8.89
C LEU A 128 -7.56 6.73 9.64
N GLY A 129 -6.57 7.28 8.97
CA GLY A 129 -5.33 7.73 9.59
C GLY A 129 -5.56 8.91 10.54
N PHE A 130 -6.49 9.81 10.20
CA PHE A 130 -6.91 10.87 11.12
C PHE A 130 -7.52 10.29 12.41
N ILE A 131 -8.40 9.29 12.31
CA ILE A 131 -8.96 8.60 13.48
C ILE A 131 -7.86 7.92 14.30
N PHE A 132 -6.95 7.20 13.64
CA PHE A 132 -5.82 6.54 14.31
C PHE A 132 -4.87 7.54 14.97
N SER A 133 -4.68 8.73 14.42
CA SER A 133 -3.84 9.75 15.03
C SER A 133 -4.36 10.22 16.39
N GLN A 134 -5.67 10.28 16.57
CA GLN A 134 -6.27 10.61 17.86
C GLN A 134 -6.00 9.52 18.91
N PHE A 135 -6.07 8.24 18.52
CA PHE A 135 -5.70 7.13 19.41
C PHE A 135 -4.22 7.17 19.80
N VAL A 136 -3.34 7.41 18.83
CA VAL A 136 -1.89 7.53 19.09
C VAL A 136 -1.60 8.70 20.02
N SER A 137 -2.25 9.85 19.81
CA SER A 137 -2.15 11.01 20.68
C SER A 137 -2.56 10.69 22.12
N LEU A 138 -3.69 10.03 22.31
CA LEU A 138 -4.15 9.60 23.64
C LEU A 138 -3.14 8.69 24.36
N VAL A 139 -2.51 7.77 23.61
CA VAL A 139 -1.48 6.90 24.17
C VAL A 139 -0.25 7.71 24.62
N ILE A 140 0.21 8.65 23.79
CA ILE A 140 1.37 9.51 24.11
C ILE A 140 1.09 10.38 25.34
N VAL A 141 -0.07 11.03 25.39
CA VAL A 141 -0.49 11.87 26.53
C VAL A 141 -0.51 11.07 27.83
N ASN A 142 -1.07 9.86 27.81
CA ASN A 142 -1.08 8.97 28.99
C ASN A 142 0.33 8.53 29.40
N LEU A 143 1.19 8.20 28.44
CA LEU A 143 2.58 7.78 28.73
C LEU A 143 3.43 8.92 29.34
N LEU A 144 3.19 10.16 28.89
CA LEU A 144 3.90 11.33 29.38
C LEU A 144 3.28 11.92 30.67
N GLY A 145 2.13 11.41 31.11
CA GLY A 145 1.44 11.89 32.31
C GLY A 145 0.89 13.31 32.18
N ILE A 146 0.55 13.75 30.96
CA ILE A 146 0.05 15.08 30.68
C ILE A 146 -1.46 15.10 30.97
N PRO A 147 -1.97 16.05 31.76
CA PRO A 147 -3.40 16.09 32.14
C PRO A 147 -4.31 16.61 31.02
N GLU A 148 -3.76 17.15 29.96
CA GLU A 148 -4.50 17.77 28.86
C GLU A 148 -4.66 16.81 27.67
N VAL A 149 -5.87 16.77 27.07
CA VAL A 149 -6.12 15.98 25.87
C VAL A 149 -5.67 16.80 24.65
N ILE A 150 -4.71 16.27 23.90
CA ILE A 150 -4.19 16.90 22.69
C ILE A 150 -5.02 16.41 21.50
N PHE A 151 -5.72 17.32 20.83
CA PHE A 151 -6.41 17.07 19.58
C PHE A 151 -5.50 17.40 18.42
N ILE A 152 -5.11 16.38 17.66
CA ILE A 152 -4.24 16.56 16.49
C ILE A 152 -5.08 17.04 15.31
N SER A 153 -4.67 18.17 14.73
CA SER A 153 -5.25 18.73 13.52
C SER A 153 -4.53 18.22 12.27
N ILE A 154 -5.25 18.16 11.15
CA ILE A 154 -4.64 17.82 9.85
C ILE A 154 -3.83 19.03 9.39
N ASN A 155 -2.55 18.81 9.12
CA ASN A 155 -1.67 19.83 8.54
C ASN A 155 -1.22 19.45 7.10
N PHE A 156 -0.93 20.45 6.28
CA PHE A 156 -0.52 20.23 4.90
C PHE A 156 0.84 19.53 4.78
N VAL A 157 1.70 19.67 5.78
CA VAL A 157 3.01 19.01 5.82
C VAL A 157 2.82 17.49 5.90
N SER A 158 1.91 17.00 6.76
CA SER A 158 1.63 15.58 6.90
C SER A 158 1.02 14.98 5.64
N ILE A 159 0.15 15.72 4.94
CA ILE A 159 -0.40 15.29 3.64
C ILE A 159 0.71 15.20 2.59
N GLY A 160 1.59 16.18 2.55
CA GLY A 160 2.74 16.20 1.65
C GLY A 160 3.70 15.02 1.90
N LEU A 161 4.01 14.75 3.17
CA LEU A 161 4.82 13.60 3.57
C LEU A 161 4.15 12.26 3.20
N LEU A 162 2.84 12.12 3.42
CA LEU A 162 2.10 10.94 3.00
C LEU A 162 2.21 10.71 1.49
N ALA A 163 2.07 11.76 0.67
CA ALA A 163 2.22 11.66 -0.77
C ALA A 163 3.64 11.22 -1.18
N ILE A 164 4.67 11.75 -0.54
CA ILE A 164 6.07 11.37 -0.80
C ILE A 164 6.30 9.91 -0.44
N TYR A 165 5.87 9.45 0.73
CA TYR A 165 6.00 8.05 1.13
C TYR A 165 5.21 7.11 0.22
N PHE A 166 4.00 7.51 -0.17
CA PHE A 166 3.20 6.77 -1.14
C PHE A 166 3.96 6.58 -2.45
N LEU A 167 4.46 7.66 -3.05
CA LEU A 167 5.21 7.59 -4.29
C LEU A 167 6.47 6.73 -4.16
N ALA A 168 7.27 6.92 -3.11
CA ALA A 168 8.49 6.15 -2.89
C ALA A 168 8.21 4.64 -2.75
N ILE A 169 7.24 4.27 -1.92
CA ILE A 169 6.87 2.86 -1.70
C ILE A 169 6.32 2.24 -2.98
N TYR A 170 5.41 2.94 -3.68
CA TYR A 170 4.81 2.38 -4.90
C TYR A 170 5.79 2.26 -6.06
N VAL A 171 6.71 3.20 -6.23
CA VAL A 171 7.79 3.07 -7.23
C VAL A 171 8.60 1.79 -6.96
N LEU A 172 9.00 1.53 -5.73
CA LEU A 172 9.73 0.32 -5.36
C LEU A 172 8.91 -0.95 -5.61
N VAL A 173 7.63 -0.96 -5.20
CA VAL A 173 6.73 -2.09 -5.37
C VAL A 173 6.48 -2.41 -6.85
N LEU A 174 6.21 -1.38 -7.67
CA LEU A 174 6.00 -1.55 -9.11
C LEU A 174 7.27 -2.00 -9.83
N LEU A 175 8.43 -1.50 -9.45
CA LEU A 175 9.71 -1.97 -10.00
C LEU A 175 9.94 -3.45 -9.69
N ASN A 176 9.63 -3.89 -8.47
CA ASN A 176 9.75 -5.30 -8.08
C ASN A 176 8.75 -6.17 -8.83
N LEU A 177 7.50 -5.71 -8.99
CA LEU A 177 6.47 -6.40 -9.77
C LEU A 177 6.90 -6.57 -11.23
N LEU A 178 7.36 -5.48 -11.87
CA LEU A 178 7.83 -5.52 -13.26
C LEU A 178 9.05 -6.42 -13.45
N ARG A 179 10.01 -6.40 -12.52
CA ARG A 179 11.18 -7.30 -12.54
C ARG A 179 10.74 -8.76 -12.46
N ARG A 180 9.76 -9.07 -11.62
CA ARG A 180 9.19 -10.41 -11.49
C ARG A 180 8.53 -10.87 -12.79
N ILE A 181 7.62 -10.06 -13.37
CA ILE A 181 6.93 -10.38 -14.62
C ILE A 181 7.92 -10.62 -15.75
N ARG A 182 9.01 -9.84 -15.84
CA ARG A 182 10.04 -10.00 -16.87
C ARG A 182 10.77 -11.35 -16.76
N LYS A 183 11.01 -11.84 -15.55
CA LYS A 183 11.76 -13.09 -15.30
C LYS A 183 10.89 -14.34 -15.50
N MET A 184 9.57 -14.28 -15.33
CA MET A 184 8.68 -15.43 -15.43
C MET A 184 8.48 -15.89 -16.88
N THR A 185 8.43 -17.20 -17.10
CA THR A 185 8.02 -17.81 -18.36
C THR A 185 6.52 -18.06 -18.41
N VAL A 186 5.95 -18.42 -19.58
CA VAL A 186 4.54 -18.81 -19.71
C VAL A 186 4.22 -20.03 -18.83
N HIS A 187 5.16 -20.97 -18.78
CA HIS A 187 5.07 -22.15 -17.93
C HIS A 187 4.99 -21.78 -16.44
N ASP A 188 5.81 -20.82 -16.00
CA ASP A 188 5.81 -20.36 -14.61
C ASP A 188 4.47 -19.74 -14.22
N PHE A 189 3.81 -18.98 -15.12
CA PHE A 189 2.48 -18.43 -14.89
C PHE A 189 1.41 -19.51 -14.69
N LEU A 190 1.45 -20.59 -15.45
CA LEU A 190 0.43 -21.65 -15.43
C LEU A 190 0.60 -22.60 -14.25
N TYR A 191 1.84 -22.87 -13.84
CA TYR A 191 2.17 -23.88 -12.82
C TYR A 191 2.67 -23.30 -11.50
N PHE A 192 2.45 -22.02 -11.27
CA PHE A 192 2.93 -21.32 -10.08
C PHE A 192 2.50 -21.99 -8.76
N ASP A 193 1.25 -22.45 -8.67
CA ASP A 193 0.73 -23.09 -7.47
C ASP A 193 1.43 -24.43 -7.14
N LYS A 194 1.86 -25.19 -8.17
CA LYS A 194 2.52 -26.48 -7.97
C LYS A 194 3.97 -26.37 -7.51
N GLN A 195 4.60 -25.20 -7.67
CA GLN A 195 5.98 -24.95 -7.23
C GLN A 195 6.04 -24.59 -5.74
N ASN A 196 4.95 -24.08 -5.16
CA ASN A 196 4.89 -23.67 -3.74
C ASN A 196 4.40 -24.79 -2.81
N GLU A 197 3.97 -25.93 -3.34
CA GLU A 197 3.55 -27.11 -2.55
C GLU A 197 4.70 -28.13 -2.31
N LYS A 198 5.93 -27.80 -2.70
CA LYS A 198 7.15 -28.52 -2.35
C LYS A 198 7.97 -27.67 -1.41
#